data_33857fe8b5180fb5380b2aafd2506a87
#
_entry.id   33857fe8b5180fb5380b2aafd2506a87
#
_cell.length_a   1.000
_cell.length_b   1.000
_cell.length_c   1.000
_cell.angle_alpha   90.00
_cell.angle_beta   90.00
_cell.angle_gamma   90.00
#
_symmetry.space_group_name_H-M   'P 1'
#
loop_
_entity.id
_entity.type
_entity.pdbx_description
1 polymer ?
#
loop_
_entity_poly.entity_id
_entity_poly.type
_entity_poly.pdbx_seq_one_letter_code
_entity_poly.pdbx_strand_id
1 'polypeptide(L)'
;LRRSPNQWISTRRTYRLCLPLLCLLALPLIAQQPATSALPDAPSTTQAEADAARISGSITDTSGAAIPGARVTLEDAATKPLKILSTTTTDTTGSFVFTSVTPGTYLLRIAAKGFSSWKIESVPVSTGQHVELTPVELGVEAIDSVVDAITVEDLAEQQITAEEHQRILGILPNFFVSYVPNAAPLTRRQKFKLALVVSRDPLTFMTTGITAGIEQAEGDFAGYGPGITGYASRYGATYGDRLSATFLGAAIFPSLFHQDPRYFYRGHGRIITRALYAISTVVICKGDNGHWQPNYSNVLGNLASGGISSFYYPNSAKHDVQTSVDNTLIGVAEGSIGTLFQEFLLRHVTHGVPGKNP
;
A
#
# COMPACT_ATOMS: atom_id res chain seq x y z
N LEU A 1 10.43 43.94 57.06
CA LEU A 1 9.47 43.90 55.92
C LEU A 1 10.26 43.91 54.64
N ARG A 2 10.76 42.76 54.20
CA ARG A 2 11.38 42.55 52.89
C ARG A 2 10.50 41.60 52.11
N ARG A 3 9.93 42.09 51.01
CA ARG A 3 9.26 41.27 50.01
C ARG A 3 10.35 40.60 49.16
N SER A 4 10.30 39.28 49.04
CA SER A 4 11.10 38.52 48.09
C SER A 4 10.44 38.64 46.69
N PRO A 5 11.25 38.77 45.62
CA PRO A 5 10.69 38.80 44.28
C PRO A 5 10.41 37.37 43.82
N ASN A 6 9.17 37.15 43.38
CA ASN A 6 8.74 35.94 42.68
C ASN A 6 9.59 35.76 41.43
N GLN A 7 10.37 34.69 41.37
CA GLN A 7 10.95 34.19 40.14
C GLN A 7 9.87 33.50 39.32
N TRP A 8 9.37 34.22 38.33
CA TRP A 8 8.65 33.64 37.23
C TRP A 8 9.68 32.89 36.33
N ILE A 9 9.84 31.61 36.59
CA ILE A 9 10.53 30.76 35.62
C ILE A 9 9.53 30.50 34.49
N SER A 10 9.56 31.38 33.51
CA SER A 10 8.98 31.15 32.20
C SER A 10 9.80 30.06 31.55
N THR A 11 9.44 28.80 31.72
CA THR A 11 9.91 27.72 30.82
C THR A 11 9.27 27.93 29.47
N ARG A 12 9.89 28.81 28.68
CA ARG A 12 9.67 28.79 27.22
C ARG A 12 10.21 27.46 26.72
N ARG A 13 9.32 26.48 26.59
CA ARG A 13 9.55 25.28 25.80
C ARG A 13 9.73 25.72 24.36
N THR A 14 10.96 25.91 23.94
CA THR A 14 11.28 25.96 22.52
C THR A 14 11.10 24.55 22.00
N TYR A 15 9.93 24.30 21.40
CA TYR A 15 9.76 23.13 20.55
C TYR A 15 10.74 23.24 19.41
N ARG A 16 11.89 22.58 19.53
CA ARG A 16 12.75 22.34 18.39
C ARG A 16 11.99 21.35 17.50
N LEU A 17 11.52 21.85 16.37
CA LEU A 17 11.07 21.03 15.25
C LEU A 17 12.18 20.00 14.98
N CYS A 18 12.04 18.79 15.49
CA CYS A 18 12.81 17.66 15.00
C CYS A 18 12.31 17.33 13.60
N LEU A 19 12.82 18.06 12.60
CA LEU A 19 12.80 17.58 11.22
C LEU A 19 13.60 16.29 11.24
N PRO A 20 13.07 15.16 10.77
CA PRO A 20 13.87 13.98 10.57
C PRO A 20 14.91 14.32 9.48
N LEU A 21 16.15 14.52 9.89
CA LEU A 21 17.29 14.68 9.02
C LEU A 21 17.53 13.34 8.34
N LEU A 22 17.04 13.23 7.12
CA LEU A 22 17.33 12.12 6.21
C LEU A 22 18.80 12.27 5.81
N CYS A 23 19.72 11.68 6.57
CA CYS A 23 21.12 11.58 6.17
C CYS A 23 21.23 10.73 4.91
N LEU A 24 21.43 11.38 3.76
CA LEU A 24 21.91 10.77 2.53
C LEU A 24 23.35 10.29 2.79
N LEU A 25 23.54 9.01 2.98
CA LEU A 25 24.83 8.36 2.84
C LEU A 25 25.11 8.17 1.35
N ALA A 26 25.85 9.08 0.76
CA ALA A 26 26.45 8.91 -0.56
C ALA A 26 27.66 7.98 -0.41
N LEU A 27 27.56 6.76 -0.92
CA LEU A 27 28.69 5.87 -1.12
C LEU A 27 29.27 6.11 -2.52
N PRO A 28 30.61 6.20 -2.69
CA PRO A 28 31.20 6.37 -4.00
C PRO A 28 31.13 5.07 -4.81
N LEU A 29 30.64 5.16 -6.04
CA LEU A 29 30.68 4.11 -7.03
C LEU A 29 32.13 3.93 -7.50
N ILE A 30 32.76 2.83 -7.12
CA ILE A 30 34.02 2.39 -7.72
C ILE A 30 33.64 1.65 -9.00
N ALA A 31 33.98 2.25 -10.14
CA ALA A 31 33.88 1.60 -11.45
C ALA A 31 34.95 0.51 -11.56
N GLN A 32 34.52 -0.74 -11.63
CA GLN A 32 35.40 -1.84 -12.04
C GLN A 32 35.21 -2.09 -13.54
N GLN A 33 36.30 -2.02 -14.27
CA GLN A 33 36.39 -2.38 -15.68
C GLN A 33 36.17 -3.89 -15.86
N PRO A 34 35.49 -4.33 -16.94
CA PRO A 34 35.33 -5.75 -17.22
C PRO A 34 36.62 -6.34 -17.79
N ALA A 35 37.14 -7.36 -17.13
CA ALA A 35 38.15 -8.22 -17.68
C ALA A 35 37.55 -9.10 -18.77
N THR A 36 38.12 -9.04 -19.96
CA THR A 36 37.83 -9.90 -21.10
C THR A 36 38.31 -11.32 -20.77
N SER A 37 37.42 -12.25 -20.53
CA SER A 37 37.70 -13.68 -20.47
C SER A 37 37.06 -14.36 -21.67
N ALA A 38 37.89 -15.14 -22.37
CA ALA A 38 37.53 -15.92 -23.55
C ALA A 38 36.38 -16.87 -23.27
N LEU A 39 35.45 -16.97 -24.22
CA LEU A 39 34.37 -17.96 -24.24
C LEU A 39 34.94 -19.37 -24.37
N PRO A 40 34.49 -20.33 -23.56
CA PRO A 40 34.50 -21.73 -23.94
C PRO A 40 33.35 -22.01 -24.90
N ASP A 41 33.62 -22.89 -25.89
CA ASP A 41 32.65 -23.34 -26.88
C ASP A 41 31.30 -23.75 -26.28
N ALA A 42 30.22 -23.25 -26.86
CA ALA A 42 28.87 -23.56 -26.47
C ALA A 42 28.57 -25.05 -26.80
N PRO A 43 28.01 -25.81 -25.87
CA PRO A 43 27.45 -27.12 -26.18
C PRO A 43 26.23 -26.94 -27.10
N SER A 44 26.17 -27.76 -28.14
CA SER A 44 25.17 -27.77 -29.20
C SER A 44 23.73 -27.66 -28.70
N THR A 45 23.05 -26.61 -29.07
CA THR A 45 21.64 -26.29 -28.79
C THR A 45 20.62 -27.19 -29.51
N THR A 46 21.06 -28.27 -30.15
CA THR A 46 20.19 -29.10 -31.00
C THR A 46 19.37 -30.15 -30.25
N GLN A 47 19.65 -30.39 -28.97
CA GLN A 47 18.95 -31.42 -28.18
C GLN A 47 17.85 -30.91 -27.25
N ALA A 48 17.84 -29.61 -26.95
CA ALA A 48 16.81 -28.99 -26.09
C ALA A 48 15.51 -28.65 -26.87
N GLU A 49 15.55 -28.58 -28.16
CA GLU A 49 14.39 -28.28 -29.02
C GLU A 49 13.49 -29.49 -29.30
N ALA A 50 14.04 -30.71 -29.19
CA ALA A 50 13.29 -31.94 -29.44
C ALA A 50 12.34 -32.37 -28.30
N ASP A 51 12.56 -31.89 -27.07
CA ASP A 51 11.77 -32.25 -25.89
C ASP A 51 10.73 -31.17 -25.49
N ALA A 52 10.68 -30.06 -26.19
CA ALA A 52 9.76 -28.98 -25.87
C ALA A 52 8.33 -29.28 -26.40
N ALA A 53 7.39 -29.39 -25.48
CA ALA A 53 6.00 -29.57 -25.87
C ALA A 53 5.42 -28.28 -26.48
N ARG A 54 4.42 -28.46 -27.36
CA ARG A 54 3.77 -27.37 -28.08
C ARG A 54 2.25 -27.48 -27.95
N ILE A 55 1.59 -26.33 -27.77
CA ILE A 55 0.12 -26.23 -27.84
C ILE A 55 -0.21 -25.34 -29.03
N SER A 56 -1.07 -25.80 -29.92
CA SER A 56 -1.56 -25.03 -31.06
C SER A 56 -3.09 -25.14 -31.15
N GLY A 57 -3.71 -24.19 -31.82
CA GLY A 57 -5.15 -24.18 -32.07
C GLY A 57 -5.57 -23.01 -32.95
N SER A 58 -6.82 -22.97 -33.31
CA SER A 58 -7.41 -21.88 -34.09
C SER A 58 -8.67 -21.33 -33.38
N ILE A 59 -8.94 -20.05 -33.63
CA ILE A 59 -10.08 -19.34 -33.04
C ILE A 59 -10.92 -18.78 -34.17
N THR A 60 -12.19 -19.13 -34.17
CA THR A 60 -13.15 -18.70 -35.18
C THR A 60 -14.38 -18.06 -34.49
N ASP A 61 -15.17 -17.33 -35.23
CA ASP A 61 -16.49 -16.91 -34.82
C ASP A 61 -17.54 -18.01 -35.13
N THR A 62 -18.79 -17.75 -34.73
CA THR A 62 -19.93 -18.66 -34.99
C THR A 62 -20.24 -18.83 -36.48
N SER A 63 -19.70 -18.00 -37.36
CA SER A 63 -19.80 -18.18 -38.84
C SER A 63 -18.63 -18.97 -39.43
N GLY A 64 -17.65 -19.35 -38.62
CA GLY A 64 -16.41 -20.01 -39.05
C GLY A 64 -15.33 -19.06 -39.52
N ALA A 65 -15.52 -17.72 -39.42
CA ALA A 65 -14.49 -16.77 -39.81
C ALA A 65 -13.39 -16.69 -38.74
N ALA A 66 -12.14 -16.62 -39.18
CA ALA A 66 -10.98 -16.51 -38.30
C ALA A 66 -11.01 -15.20 -37.50
N ILE A 67 -10.64 -15.25 -36.22
CA ILE A 67 -10.53 -14.08 -35.35
C ILE A 67 -9.03 -13.74 -35.15
N PRO A 68 -8.49 -12.76 -35.87
CA PRO A 68 -7.10 -12.32 -35.66
C PRO A 68 -6.98 -11.42 -34.42
N GLY A 69 -5.81 -11.46 -33.76
CA GLY A 69 -5.52 -10.62 -32.61
C GLY A 69 -6.24 -11.03 -31.30
N ALA A 70 -6.89 -12.20 -31.28
CA ALA A 70 -7.44 -12.75 -30.04
C ALA A 70 -6.29 -13.09 -29.09
N ARG A 71 -6.41 -12.66 -27.84
CA ARG A 71 -5.41 -12.96 -26.80
C ARG A 71 -5.67 -14.33 -26.22
N VAL A 72 -4.67 -15.17 -26.24
CA VAL A 72 -4.68 -16.49 -25.61
C VAL A 72 -3.68 -16.49 -24.46
N THR A 73 -4.16 -16.77 -23.26
CA THR A 73 -3.36 -16.79 -22.03
C THR A 73 -3.28 -18.21 -21.50
N LEU A 74 -2.06 -18.67 -21.25
CA LEU A 74 -1.77 -19.98 -20.64
C LEU A 74 -1.55 -19.79 -19.15
N GLU A 75 -2.38 -20.45 -18.32
CA GLU A 75 -2.36 -20.34 -16.87
C GLU A 75 -2.07 -21.73 -16.26
N ASP A 76 -1.34 -21.78 -15.16
CA ASP A 76 -1.09 -23.02 -14.42
C ASP A 76 -2.35 -23.44 -13.66
N ALA A 77 -2.90 -24.60 -14.00
CA ALA A 77 -4.11 -25.12 -13.34
C ALA A 77 -3.84 -25.64 -11.90
N ALA A 78 -2.58 -25.89 -11.52
CA ALA A 78 -2.20 -26.44 -10.22
C ALA A 78 -2.04 -25.35 -9.14
N THR A 79 -1.85 -24.08 -9.51
CA THR A 79 -1.61 -22.97 -8.59
C THR A 79 -2.87 -22.16 -8.30
N LYS A 80 -3.07 -21.78 -7.02
CA LYS A 80 -4.12 -20.83 -6.61
C LYS A 80 -3.48 -19.70 -5.79
N PRO A 81 -3.61 -18.41 -6.19
CA PRO A 81 -4.31 -17.91 -7.39
C PRO A 81 -3.65 -18.37 -8.69
N LEU A 82 -4.43 -18.46 -9.79
CA LEU A 82 -3.96 -18.89 -11.10
C LEU A 82 -2.80 -18.03 -11.57
N LYS A 83 -1.68 -18.67 -11.90
CA LYS A 83 -0.46 -17.99 -12.36
C LYS A 83 -0.44 -17.98 -13.90
N ILE A 84 -0.38 -16.80 -14.50
CA ILE A 84 -0.13 -16.64 -15.94
C ILE A 84 1.29 -17.05 -16.23
N LEU A 85 1.45 -18.02 -17.13
CA LEU A 85 2.76 -18.52 -17.55
C LEU A 85 3.20 -17.92 -18.90
N SER A 86 2.26 -17.78 -19.85
CA SER A 86 2.53 -17.23 -21.16
C SER A 86 1.27 -16.61 -21.76
N THR A 87 1.45 -15.64 -22.66
CA THR A 87 0.38 -15.03 -23.43
C THR A 87 0.82 -14.91 -24.89
N THR A 88 -0.06 -15.28 -25.81
CA THR A 88 0.13 -15.10 -27.25
C THR A 88 -1.11 -14.46 -27.88
N THR A 89 -1.03 -14.08 -29.15
CA THR A 89 -2.16 -13.57 -29.93
C THR A 89 -2.31 -14.39 -31.20
N THR A 90 -3.55 -14.53 -31.67
CA THR A 90 -3.81 -15.20 -32.95
C THR A 90 -3.30 -14.37 -34.11
N ASP A 91 -2.82 -15.06 -35.13
CA ASP A 91 -2.41 -14.50 -36.41
C ASP A 91 -3.63 -14.14 -37.31
N THR A 92 -3.34 -13.76 -38.57
CA THR A 92 -4.37 -13.39 -39.55
C THR A 92 -5.29 -14.55 -39.96
N THR A 93 -4.90 -15.80 -39.68
CA THR A 93 -5.70 -17.01 -39.89
C THR A 93 -6.44 -17.48 -38.67
N GLY A 94 -6.40 -16.70 -37.55
CA GLY A 94 -6.98 -17.06 -36.27
C GLY A 94 -6.17 -18.13 -35.51
N SER A 95 -4.97 -18.50 -36.01
CA SER A 95 -4.14 -19.55 -35.42
C SER A 95 -3.24 -19.00 -34.30
N PHE A 96 -2.98 -19.82 -33.28
CA PHE A 96 -2.02 -19.50 -32.21
C PHE A 96 -1.15 -20.71 -31.91
N VAL A 97 0.04 -20.43 -31.37
CA VAL A 97 0.99 -21.44 -30.95
C VAL A 97 1.69 -21.00 -29.67
N PHE A 98 1.77 -21.91 -28.70
CA PHE A 98 2.72 -21.85 -27.59
C PHE A 98 3.82 -22.85 -27.86
N THR A 99 5.07 -22.38 -27.84
CA THR A 99 6.26 -23.21 -27.97
C THR A 99 6.94 -23.34 -26.60
N SER A 100 7.70 -24.42 -26.43
CA SER A 100 8.48 -24.62 -25.17
C SER A 100 7.62 -24.70 -23.91
N VAL A 101 6.48 -25.39 -23.99
CA VAL A 101 5.60 -25.62 -22.84
C VAL A 101 6.17 -26.74 -21.98
N THR A 102 6.29 -26.55 -20.67
CA THR A 102 6.72 -27.61 -19.74
C THR A 102 5.61 -28.62 -19.53
N PRO A 103 5.92 -29.89 -19.22
CA PRO A 103 4.88 -30.87 -18.89
C PRO A 103 4.04 -30.43 -17.70
N GLY A 104 2.71 -30.58 -17.80
CA GLY A 104 1.79 -30.15 -16.76
C GLY A 104 0.35 -30.09 -17.23
N THR A 105 -0.56 -29.61 -16.37
CA THR A 105 -1.95 -29.35 -16.72
C THR A 105 -2.20 -27.86 -16.72
N TYR A 106 -2.74 -27.35 -17.79
CA TYR A 106 -2.91 -25.94 -18.04
C TYR A 106 -4.37 -25.56 -18.24
N LEU A 107 -4.64 -24.30 -17.97
CA LEU A 107 -5.88 -23.62 -18.28
C LEU A 107 -5.58 -22.58 -19.37
N LEU A 108 -6.37 -22.60 -20.44
CA LEU A 108 -6.30 -21.58 -21.48
C LEU A 108 -7.48 -20.63 -21.34
N ARG A 109 -7.19 -19.36 -21.34
CA ARG A 109 -8.18 -18.28 -21.42
C ARG A 109 -8.03 -17.54 -22.75
N ILE A 110 -9.15 -17.41 -23.46
CA ILE A 110 -9.20 -16.76 -24.77
C ILE A 110 -10.09 -15.54 -24.65
N ALA A 111 -9.61 -14.39 -25.12
CA ALA A 111 -10.36 -13.14 -25.12
C ALA A 111 -10.09 -12.37 -26.43
N ALA A 112 -11.14 -11.93 -27.09
CA ALA A 112 -11.08 -11.07 -28.27
C ALA A 112 -12.07 -9.91 -28.12
N LYS A 113 -11.71 -8.75 -28.66
CA LYS A 113 -12.58 -7.55 -28.55
C LYS A 113 -13.89 -7.77 -29.30
N GLY A 114 -15.01 -7.64 -28.59
CA GLY A 114 -16.37 -7.85 -29.15
C GLY A 114 -16.84 -9.29 -29.19
N PHE A 115 -16.09 -10.20 -28.55
CA PHE A 115 -16.43 -11.61 -28.43
C PHE A 115 -16.45 -12.04 -26.97
N SER A 116 -17.30 -13.01 -26.65
CA SER A 116 -17.36 -13.64 -25.33
C SER A 116 -16.02 -14.31 -25.00
N SER A 117 -15.53 -14.15 -23.77
CA SER A 117 -14.32 -14.84 -23.34
C SER A 117 -14.57 -16.34 -23.21
N TRP A 118 -13.61 -17.15 -23.64
CA TRP A 118 -13.67 -18.60 -23.57
C TRP A 118 -12.58 -19.15 -22.63
N LYS A 119 -12.88 -20.26 -21.98
CA LYS A 119 -11.99 -20.90 -21.04
C LYS A 119 -11.96 -22.41 -21.25
N ILE A 120 -10.77 -22.97 -21.41
CA ILE A 120 -10.55 -24.42 -21.42
C ILE A 120 -9.89 -24.78 -20.08
N GLU A 121 -10.59 -25.56 -19.26
CA GLU A 121 -10.20 -25.74 -17.83
C GLU A 121 -9.06 -26.75 -17.62
N SER A 122 -8.81 -27.64 -18.57
CA SER A 122 -7.78 -28.69 -18.39
C SER A 122 -7.21 -29.11 -19.73
N VAL A 123 -5.95 -28.71 -19.96
CA VAL A 123 -5.14 -29.14 -21.11
C VAL A 123 -3.93 -29.88 -20.55
N PRO A 124 -3.93 -31.21 -20.53
CA PRO A 124 -2.78 -32.00 -20.12
C PRO A 124 -1.70 -31.97 -21.23
N VAL A 125 -0.46 -31.72 -20.84
CA VAL A 125 0.68 -31.65 -21.76
C VAL A 125 1.77 -32.55 -21.22
N SER A 126 2.20 -33.52 -22.03
CA SER A 126 3.34 -34.41 -21.74
C SER A 126 4.62 -33.91 -22.41
N THR A 127 5.77 -34.42 -21.99
CA THR A 127 7.08 -34.07 -22.56
C THR A 127 7.10 -34.34 -24.05
N GLY A 128 7.55 -33.36 -24.87
CA GLY A 128 7.63 -33.48 -26.30
C GLY A 128 6.30 -33.57 -27.08
N GLN A 129 5.17 -33.45 -26.38
CA GLN A 129 3.85 -33.61 -26.96
C GLN A 129 3.44 -32.37 -27.74
N HIS A 130 2.90 -32.57 -28.94
CA HIS A 130 2.17 -31.55 -29.66
C HIS A 130 0.66 -31.72 -29.38
N VAL A 131 0.09 -30.79 -28.67
CA VAL A 131 -1.34 -30.74 -28.39
C VAL A 131 -1.99 -29.78 -29.38
N GLU A 132 -2.80 -30.33 -30.30
CA GLU A 132 -3.64 -29.54 -31.19
C GLU A 132 -5.06 -29.43 -30.61
N LEU A 133 -5.48 -28.22 -30.31
CA LEU A 133 -6.82 -27.97 -29.82
C LEU A 133 -7.80 -27.89 -30.97
N THR A 134 -9.01 -28.44 -30.75
CA THR A 134 -10.12 -28.25 -31.69
C THR A 134 -10.40 -26.75 -31.84
N PRO A 135 -10.81 -26.29 -33.05
CA PRO A 135 -11.16 -24.89 -33.25
C PRO A 135 -12.13 -24.39 -32.18
N VAL A 136 -11.78 -23.25 -31.56
CA VAL A 136 -12.62 -22.63 -30.52
C VAL A 136 -13.49 -21.58 -31.18
N GLU A 137 -14.79 -21.78 -31.11
CA GLU A 137 -15.77 -20.82 -31.61
C GLU A 137 -16.10 -19.80 -30.52
N LEU A 138 -15.84 -18.53 -30.79
CA LEU A 138 -16.24 -17.43 -29.91
C LEU A 138 -17.57 -16.84 -30.37
N GLY A 139 -18.54 -16.82 -29.48
CA GLY A 139 -19.78 -16.06 -29.70
C GLY A 139 -19.50 -14.56 -29.68
N VAL A 140 -20.27 -13.78 -30.44
CA VAL A 140 -20.27 -12.32 -30.31
C VAL A 140 -20.70 -12.02 -28.88
N GLU A 141 -19.97 -11.11 -28.23
CA GLU A 141 -20.31 -10.63 -26.89
C GLU A 141 -21.72 -10.00 -26.96
N ALA A 142 -22.74 -10.80 -26.64
CA ALA A 142 -23.99 -10.20 -26.23
C ALA A 142 -23.64 -9.37 -25.00
N ILE A 143 -24.04 -8.09 -24.96
CA ILE A 143 -23.89 -7.20 -23.82
C ILE A 143 -24.87 -7.70 -22.71
N ASP A 144 -24.74 -8.94 -22.33
CA ASP A 144 -25.05 -9.39 -21.00
C ASP A 144 -23.77 -9.13 -20.22
N SER A 145 -23.70 -7.94 -19.67
CA SER A 145 -22.80 -7.67 -18.57
C SER A 145 -23.12 -8.70 -17.48
N VAL A 146 -22.51 -9.87 -17.53
CA VAL A 146 -22.16 -10.56 -16.31
C VAL A 146 -21.07 -9.67 -15.71
N VAL A 147 -21.51 -8.58 -15.12
CA VAL A 147 -20.79 -7.95 -14.06
C VAL A 147 -20.65 -9.08 -13.05
N ASP A 148 -19.49 -9.72 -12.97
CA ASP A 148 -19.05 -10.27 -11.71
C ASP A 148 -19.20 -9.10 -10.76
N ALA A 149 -20.32 -9.03 -10.07
CA ALA A 149 -20.62 -7.96 -9.14
C ALA A 149 -19.68 -8.21 -7.97
N ILE A 150 -18.43 -7.77 -8.13
CA ILE A 150 -17.50 -7.64 -7.00
C ILE A 150 -18.27 -6.79 -6.01
N THR A 151 -18.56 -7.34 -4.86
CA THR A 151 -19.23 -6.56 -3.82
C THR A 151 -18.38 -5.37 -3.46
N VAL A 152 -18.98 -4.29 -2.99
CA VAL A 152 -18.23 -3.11 -2.54
C VAL A 152 -17.21 -3.50 -1.47
N GLU A 153 -17.55 -4.51 -0.65
CA GLU A 153 -16.67 -5.05 0.38
C GLU A 153 -15.46 -5.79 -0.20
N ASP A 154 -15.66 -6.63 -1.24
CA ASP A 154 -14.57 -7.33 -1.92
C ASP A 154 -13.65 -6.36 -2.67
N LEU A 155 -14.23 -5.32 -3.28
CA LEU A 155 -13.45 -4.24 -3.90
C LEU A 155 -12.60 -3.50 -2.87
N ALA A 156 -13.18 -3.18 -1.71
CA ALA A 156 -12.45 -2.56 -0.61
C ALA A 156 -11.31 -3.47 -0.10
N GLU A 157 -11.53 -4.79 0.00
CA GLU A 157 -10.49 -5.74 0.42
C GLU A 157 -9.34 -5.82 -0.58
N GLN A 158 -9.63 -5.83 -1.89
CA GLN A 158 -8.60 -5.77 -2.92
C GLN A 158 -7.77 -4.47 -2.83
N GLN A 159 -8.44 -3.34 -2.58
CA GLN A 159 -7.79 -2.05 -2.44
C GLN A 159 -6.92 -1.99 -1.18
N ILE A 160 -7.39 -2.50 -0.04
CA ILE A 160 -6.60 -2.60 1.19
C ILE A 160 -5.37 -3.48 0.97
N THR A 161 -5.53 -4.63 0.32
CA THR A 161 -4.40 -5.52 0.04
C THR A 161 -3.34 -4.79 -0.80
N ALA A 162 -3.74 -3.95 -1.75
CA ALA A 162 -2.81 -3.12 -2.49
C ALA A 162 -2.18 -2.01 -1.61
N GLU A 163 -2.97 -1.39 -0.73
CA GLU A 163 -2.50 -0.36 0.20
C GLU A 163 -1.52 -0.91 1.25
N GLU A 164 -1.71 -2.14 1.75
CA GLU A 164 -0.81 -2.83 2.68
C GLU A 164 0.59 -3.09 2.09
N HIS A 165 0.72 -3.09 0.76
CA HIS A 165 2.01 -3.23 0.06
C HIS A 165 2.67 -1.89 -0.28
N GLN A 166 2.01 -0.76 0.01
CA GLN A 166 2.57 0.55 -0.27
C GLN A 166 3.67 0.91 0.72
N ARG A 167 4.87 1.15 0.20
CA ARG A 167 6.02 1.55 1.02
C ARG A 167 6.78 2.70 0.40
N ILE A 168 6.99 3.75 1.17
CA ILE A 168 7.83 4.89 0.80
C ILE A 168 9.28 4.40 0.77
N LEU A 169 9.97 4.62 -0.36
CA LEU A 169 11.33 4.12 -0.62
C LEU A 169 11.47 2.60 -0.42
N GLY A 170 10.38 1.84 -0.57
CA GLY A 170 10.36 0.40 -0.35
C GLY A 170 10.42 -0.04 1.12
N ILE A 171 10.49 0.89 2.06
CA ILE A 171 10.72 0.60 3.48
C ILE A 171 9.56 1.09 4.35
N LEU A 172 9.28 2.40 4.39
CA LEU A 172 8.31 2.99 5.31
C LEU A 172 6.87 2.71 4.91
N PRO A 173 6.01 2.24 5.83
CA PRO A 173 4.61 1.93 5.53
C PRO A 173 3.84 3.19 5.12
N ASN A 174 3.01 3.08 4.08
CA ASN A 174 2.13 4.15 3.58
C ASN A 174 0.69 3.63 3.42
N PHE A 175 0.17 2.96 4.42
CA PHE A 175 -1.05 2.15 4.33
C PHE A 175 -2.35 2.96 4.42
N PHE A 176 -2.32 4.16 5.00
CA PHE A 176 -3.49 5.03 5.11
C PHE A 176 -3.63 6.03 3.96
N VAL A 177 -3.15 5.67 2.78
CA VAL A 177 -3.26 6.50 1.57
C VAL A 177 -3.87 5.71 0.43
N SER A 178 -4.98 6.20 -0.10
CA SER A 178 -5.57 5.66 -1.31
C SER A 178 -5.19 6.49 -2.52
N TYR A 179 -4.58 5.84 -3.50
CA TYR A 179 -4.27 6.42 -4.82
C TYR A 179 -5.34 6.07 -5.86
N VAL A 180 -6.40 5.35 -5.45
CA VAL A 180 -7.52 4.98 -6.31
C VAL A 180 -8.57 6.07 -6.25
N PRO A 181 -8.92 6.73 -7.38
CA PRO A 181 -10.06 7.63 -7.42
C PRO A 181 -11.35 6.87 -7.05
N ASN A 182 -12.15 7.43 -6.17
CA ASN A 182 -13.40 6.82 -5.70
C ASN A 182 -13.20 5.42 -5.09
N ALA A 183 -12.14 5.25 -4.29
CA ALA A 183 -11.93 4.01 -3.57
C ALA A 183 -13.17 3.62 -2.76
N ALA A 184 -13.44 2.31 -2.70
CA ALA A 184 -14.56 1.77 -1.95
C ALA A 184 -14.41 2.09 -0.45
N PRO A 185 -15.51 2.43 0.25
CA PRO A 185 -15.47 2.71 1.68
C PRO A 185 -15.07 1.46 2.47
N LEU A 186 -14.33 1.67 3.55
CA LEU A 186 -13.88 0.58 4.41
C LEU A 186 -14.96 0.13 5.38
N THR A 187 -15.15 -1.17 5.49
CA THR A 187 -15.96 -1.75 6.59
C THR A 187 -15.25 -1.55 7.94
N ARG A 188 -15.99 -1.64 9.04
CA ARG A 188 -15.41 -1.57 10.40
C ARG A 188 -14.26 -2.57 10.58
N ARG A 189 -14.46 -3.82 10.13
CA ARG A 189 -13.44 -4.88 10.21
C ARG A 189 -12.16 -4.50 9.47
N GLN A 190 -12.28 -3.90 8.30
CA GLN A 190 -11.16 -3.48 7.48
C GLN A 190 -10.40 -2.30 8.10
N LYS A 191 -11.10 -1.34 8.72
CA LYS A 191 -10.47 -0.24 9.50
C LYS A 191 -9.61 -0.80 10.64
N PHE A 192 -10.14 -1.77 11.40
CA PHE A 192 -9.37 -2.45 12.45
C PHE A 192 -8.21 -3.28 11.90
N LYS A 193 -8.39 -3.99 10.79
CA LYS A 193 -7.32 -4.74 10.11
C LYS A 193 -6.17 -3.80 9.75
N LEU A 194 -6.45 -2.68 9.11
CA LEU A 194 -5.44 -1.71 8.68
C LEU A 194 -4.69 -1.12 9.89
N ALA A 195 -5.40 -0.72 10.95
CA ALA A 195 -4.79 -0.25 12.18
C ALA A 195 -3.86 -1.30 12.82
N LEU A 196 -4.27 -2.58 12.80
CA LEU A 196 -3.48 -3.68 13.33
C LEU A 196 -2.21 -3.94 12.51
N VAL A 197 -2.31 -3.89 11.18
CA VAL A 197 -1.16 -4.07 10.27
C VAL A 197 -0.12 -2.98 10.52
N VAL A 198 -0.51 -1.71 10.59
CA VAL A 198 0.40 -0.60 10.90
C VAL A 198 1.03 -0.74 12.27
N SER A 199 0.25 -1.12 13.28
CA SER A 199 0.75 -1.26 14.65
C SER A 199 1.78 -2.38 14.80
N ARG A 200 1.69 -3.42 13.97
CA ARG A 200 2.62 -4.57 13.97
C ARG A 200 3.78 -4.43 12.98
N ASP A 201 3.84 -3.35 12.22
CA ASP A 201 4.90 -3.15 11.25
C ASP A 201 6.25 -3.03 11.96
N PRO A 202 7.31 -3.76 11.52
CA PRO A 202 8.65 -3.69 12.12
C PRO A 202 9.20 -2.28 12.24
N LEU A 203 8.87 -1.40 11.29
CA LEU A 203 9.32 0.00 11.32
C LEU A 203 8.59 0.81 12.41
N THR A 204 7.37 0.46 12.76
CA THR A 204 6.69 1.08 13.91
C THR A 204 7.49 0.82 15.18
N PHE A 205 7.97 -0.39 15.40
CA PHE A 205 8.83 -0.73 16.54
C PHE A 205 10.18 0.00 16.48
N MET A 206 10.82 0.00 15.30
CA MET A 206 12.11 0.67 15.12
C MET A 206 12.02 2.18 15.34
N THR A 207 11.03 2.85 14.72
CA THR A 207 10.85 4.30 14.89
C THR A 207 10.43 4.66 16.32
N THR A 208 9.67 3.81 17.01
CA THR A 208 9.38 3.96 18.45
C THR A 208 10.67 3.92 19.27
N GLY A 209 11.56 2.97 18.96
CA GLY A 209 12.85 2.88 19.65
C GLY A 209 13.74 4.11 19.42
N ILE A 210 13.77 4.63 18.20
CA ILE A 210 14.51 5.86 17.88
C ILE A 210 13.93 7.04 18.67
N THR A 211 12.60 7.23 18.69
CA THR A 211 11.94 8.30 19.42
C THR A 211 12.26 8.20 20.91
N ALA A 212 12.10 7.03 21.52
CA ALA A 212 12.43 6.80 22.93
C ALA A 212 13.91 7.03 23.24
N GLY A 213 14.81 6.74 22.28
CA GLY A 213 16.24 7.04 22.40
C GLY A 213 16.54 8.54 22.38
N ILE A 214 15.86 9.31 21.56
CA ILE A 214 15.96 10.77 21.52
C ILE A 214 15.44 11.37 22.83
N GLU A 215 14.26 10.97 23.28
CA GLU A 215 13.67 11.39 24.57
C GLU A 215 14.59 11.08 25.75
N GLN A 216 15.26 9.93 25.71
CA GLN A 216 16.25 9.55 26.73
C GLN A 216 17.50 10.47 26.67
N ALA A 217 17.99 10.79 25.48
CA ALA A 217 19.18 11.62 25.29
C ALA A 217 18.91 13.10 25.68
N GLU A 218 17.70 13.58 25.41
CA GLU A 218 17.27 14.94 25.75
C GLU A 218 16.86 15.09 27.22
N GLY A 219 16.72 13.95 27.93
CA GLY A 219 16.27 13.94 29.34
C GLY A 219 14.80 14.21 29.49
N ASP A 220 14.00 14.06 28.44
CA ASP A 220 12.56 14.23 28.49
C ASP A 220 11.95 13.20 29.44
N PHE A 221 10.82 13.60 30.05
CA PHE A 221 10.10 12.75 31.00
C PHE A 221 11.02 12.21 32.13
N ALA A 222 11.72 13.12 32.80
CA ALA A 222 12.70 12.81 33.85
C ALA A 222 12.19 11.82 34.91
N GLY A 223 10.87 11.75 35.13
CA GLY A 223 10.24 10.80 36.05
C GLY A 223 10.40 9.32 35.67
N TYR A 224 10.77 9.00 34.45
CA TYR A 224 11.12 7.64 34.04
C TYR A 224 12.54 7.23 34.47
N GLY A 225 13.37 8.20 34.83
CA GLY A 225 14.77 7.98 35.22
C GLY A 225 15.73 7.73 34.06
N PRO A 226 17.03 7.54 34.39
CA PRO A 226 18.07 7.24 33.42
C PRO A 226 18.23 5.73 33.15
N GLY A 227 19.10 5.41 32.23
CA GLY A 227 19.53 4.03 31.95
C GLY A 227 18.50 3.19 31.20
N ILE A 228 18.69 1.87 31.20
CA ILE A 228 17.88 0.94 30.40
C ILE A 228 16.42 0.89 30.85
N THR A 229 16.17 1.04 32.15
CA THR A 229 14.78 1.05 32.69
C THR A 229 14.06 2.32 32.24
N GLY A 230 14.72 3.48 32.27
CA GLY A 230 14.18 4.73 31.77
C GLY A 230 13.88 4.69 30.29
N TYR A 231 14.79 4.10 29.50
CA TYR A 231 14.59 3.87 28.07
C TYR A 231 13.38 2.94 27.80
N ALA A 232 13.30 1.81 28.49
CA ALA A 232 12.19 0.87 28.32
C ALA A 232 10.85 1.49 28.69
N SER A 233 10.79 2.35 29.71
CA SER A 233 9.58 3.09 30.08
C SER A 233 9.15 4.08 29.00
N ARG A 234 10.10 4.86 28.45
CA ARG A 234 9.83 5.77 27.32
C ARG A 234 9.40 5.00 26.08
N TYR A 235 10.08 3.90 25.76
CA TYR A 235 9.68 3.02 24.67
C TYR A 235 8.24 2.54 24.81
N GLY A 236 7.89 2.01 26.00
CA GLY A 236 6.53 1.53 26.28
C GLY A 236 5.48 2.64 26.18
N ALA A 237 5.79 3.84 26.69
CA ALA A 237 4.90 5.00 26.62
C ALA A 237 4.71 5.47 25.16
N THR A 238 5.80 5.67 24.42
CA THR A 238 5.76 6.07 23.00
C THR A 238 5.01 5.05 22.14
N TYR A 239 5.21 3.74 22.39
CA TYR A 239 4.46 2.70 21.68
C TYR A 239 2.97 2.71 22.07
N GLY A 240 2.65 2.91 23.34
CA GLY A 240 1.28 3.09 23.85
C GLY A 240 0.56 4.28 23.18
N ASP A 241 1.26 5.41 23.01
CA ASP A 241 0.74 6.58 22.29
C ASP A 241 0.43 6.27 20.84
N ARG A 242 1.36 5.59 20.14
CA ARG A 242 1.15 5.18 18.75
C ARG A 242 -0.03 4.22 18.59
N LEU A 243 -0.15 3.24 19.49
CA LEU A 243 -1.27 2.31 19.49
C LEU A 243 -2.60 3.03 19.72
N SER A 244 -2.69 3.83 20.79
CA SER A 244 -3.92 4.55 21.13
C SER A 244 -4.32 5.51 20.01
N ALA A 245 -3.39 6.31 19.49
CA ALA A 245 -3.66 7.22 18.37
C ALA A 245 -4.11 6.47 17.11
N THR A 246 -3.45 5.37 16.75
CA THR A 246 -3.80 4.57 15.58
C THR A 246 -5.18 3.93 15.72
N PHE A 247 -5.45 3.24 16.85
CA PHE A 247 -6.74 2.58 17.02
C PHE A 247 -7.89 3.56 17.21
N LEU A 248 -7.70 4.63 17.96
CA LEU A 248 -8.73 5.64 18.15
C LEU A 248 -8.97 6.44 16.86
N GLY A 249 -7.91 6.93 16.22
CA GLY A 249 -8.00 7.82 15.08
C GLY A 249 -8.30 7.11 13.76
N ALA A 250 -7.92 5.84 13.59
CA ALA A 250 -8.07 5.13 12.32
C ALA A 250 -9.04 3.93 12.35
N ALA A 251 -9.45 3.43 13.52
CA ALA A 251 -10.37 2.30 13.62
C ALA A 251 -11.63 2.62 14.45
N ILE A 252 -11.50 2.97 15.73
CA ILE A 252 -12.63 3.10 16.65
C ILE A 252 -13.53 4.27 16.26
N PHE A 253 -13.03 5.50 16.26
CA PHE A 253 -13.82 6.66 15.91
C PHE A 253 -14.26 6.69 14.46
N PRO A 254 -13.43 6.32 13.46
CA PRO A 254 -13.91 6.18 12.08
C PRO A 254 -15.03 5.15 11.94
N SER A 255 -15.02 4.08 12.72
CA SER A 255 -16.12 3.09 12.72
C SER A 255 -17.38 3.61 13.42
N LEU A 256 -17.23 4.47 14.45
CA LEU A 256 -18.33 5.06 15.18
C LEU A 256 -19.02 6.18 14.37
N PHE A 257 -18.23 7.05 13.76
CA PHE A 257 -18.71 8.20 12.98
C PHE A 257 -18.90 7.93 11.50
N HIS A 258 -18.75 6.68 11.06
CA HIS A 258 -18.83 6.30 9.65
C HIS A 258 -17.90 7.12 8.75
N GLN A 259 -16.63 7.26 9.15
CA GLN A 259 -15.60 8.03 8.47
C GLN A 259 -14.53 7.10 7.88
N ASP A 260 -13.99 7.46 6.71
CA ASP A 260 -12.87 6.76 6.13
C ASP A 260 -11.55 7.38 6.65
N PRO A 261 -10.67 6.60 7.29
CA PRO A 261 -9.44 7.13 7.89
C PRO A 261 -8.33 7.41 6.85
N ARG A 262 -8.54 7.06 5.58
CA ARG A 262 -7.53 7.19 4.54
C ARG A 262 -7.45 8.61 3.99
N TYR A 263 -6.23 9.02 3.63
CA TYR A 263 -6.00 10.17 2.77
C TYR A 263 -6.25 9.77 1.31
N PHE A 264 -7.09 10.51 0.60
CA PHE A 264 -7.37 10.28 -0.81
C PHE A 264 -6.51 11.19 -1.66
N TYR A 265 -5.53 10.61 -2.37
CA TYR A 265 -4.63 11.36 -3.24
C TYR A 265 -5.40 12.03 -4.38
N ARG A 266 -5.26 13.35 -4.53
CA ARG A 266 -5.94 14.08 -5.58
C ARG A 266 -5.19 14.08 -6.90
N GLY A 267 -3.90 14.40 -6.89
CA GLY A 267 -2.99 14.26 -8.02
C GLY A 267 -3.20 15.18 -9.23
N HIS A 268 -4.30 15.92 -9.30
CA HIS A 268 -4.66 16.77 -10.44
C HIS A 268 -5.14 18.15 -10.00
N GLY A 269 -5.02 19.14 -10.90
CA GLY A 269 -5.40 20.51 -10.65
C GLY A 269 -4.22 21.43 -10.33
N ARG A 270 -4.51 22.70 -10.06
CA ARG A 270 -3.49 23.72 -9.72
C ARG A 270 -2.82 23.40 -8.39
N ILE A 271 -1.55 23.72 -8.25
CA ILE A 271 -0.75 23.45 -7.03
C ILE A 271 -1.45 24.01 -5.78
N ILE A 272 -1.93 25.25 -5.83
CA ILE A 272 -2.62 25.88 -4.68
C ILE A 272 -3.89 25.10 -4.29
N THR A 273 -4.68 24.68 -5.27
CA THR A 273 -5.91 23.91 -5.01
C THR A 273 -5.61 22.56 -4.41
N ARG A 274 -4.52 21.89 -4.83
CA ARG A 274 -4.05 20.64 -4.27
C ARG A 274 -3.53 20.84 -2.85
N ALA A 275 -2.77 21.90 -2.61
CA ALA A 275 -2.25 22.20 -1.28
C ALA A 275 -3.39 22.50 -0.28
N LEU A 276 -4.35 23.34 -0.66
CA LEU A 276 -5.53 23.62 0.17
C LEU A 276 -6.35 22.36 0.43
N TYR A 277 -6.51 21.51 -0.58
CA TYR A 277 -7.15 20.20 -0.42
C TYR A 277 -6.41 19.35 0.61
N ALA A 278 -5.10 19.17 0.46
CA ALA A 278 -4.29 18.36 1.35
C ALA A 278 -4.39 18.83 2.81
N ILE A 279 -4.28 20.15 3.05
CA ILE A 279 -4.42 20.75 4.37
C ILE A 279 -5.84 20.54 4.92
N SER A 280 -6.87 20.73 4.09
CA SER A 280 -8.26 20.60 4.54
C SER A 280 -8.61 19.17 4.99
N THR A 281 -7.94 18.13 4.44
CA THR A 281 -8.23 16.73 4.79
C THR A 281 -7.91 16.36 6.24
N VAL A 282 -7.15 17.17 6.95
CA VAL A 282 -6.91 16.98 8.40
C VAL A 282 -8.17 17.28 9.22
N VAL A 283 -8.95 18.27 8.79
CA VAL A 283 -10.19 18.71 9.48
C VAL A 283 -11.47 18.27 8.78
N ILE A 284 -11.39 17.79 7.53
CA ILE A 284 -12.50 17.28 6.72
C ILE A 284 -12.09 15.93 6.16
N CYS A 285 -12.94 14.92 6.25
CA CYS A 285 -12.67 13.58 5.69
C CYS A 285 -13.87 13.08 4.88
N LYS A 286 -13.66 12.01 4.12
CA LYS A 286 -14.77 11.28 3.49
C LYS A 286 -15.49 10.42 4.51
N GLY A 287 -16.81 10.40 4.44
CA GLY A 287 -17.63 9.40 5.10
C GLY A 287 -17.69 8.09 4.32
N ASP A 288 -18.15 7.03 4.97
CA ASP A 288 -18.40 5.72 4.33
C ASP A 288 -19.49 5.82 3.23
N ASN A 289 -20.28 6.90 3.24
CA ASN A 289 -21.24 7.26 2.18
C ASN A 289 -20.63 8.07 1.02
N GLY A 290 -19.31 8.29 1.02
CA GLY A 290 -18.58 9.07 0.02
C GLY A 290 -18.70 10.59 0.13
N HIS A 291 -19.54 11.11 1.04
CA HIS A 291 -19.68 12.56 1.24
C HIS A 291 -18.61 13.12 2.19
N TRP A 292 -18.24 14.38 1.96
CA TRP A 292 -17.31 15.09 2.82
C TRP A 292 -18.00 15.53 4.11
N GLN A 293 -17.30 15.35 5.24
CA GLN A 293 -17.80 15.72 6.56
C GLN A 293 -16.64 16.18 7.47
N PRO A 294 -16.90 16.88 8.60
CA PRO A 294 -15.87 17.22 9.56
C PRO A 294 -15.18 15.97 10.10
N ASN A 295 -13.86 15.99 10.23
CA ASN A 295 -13.06 14.85 10.67
C ASN A 295 -13.08 14.70 12.21
N TYR A 296 -14.23 14.29 12.74
CA TYR A 296 -14.40 14.04 14.16
C TYR A 296 -13.43 12.99 14.69
N SER A 297 -13.14 11.98 13.87
CA SER A 297 -12.24 10.87 14.23
C SER A 297 -10.84 11.34 14.51
N ASN A 298 -10.30 12.26 13.72
CA ASN A 298 -8.96 12.80 13.93
C ASN A 298 -8.89 13.66 15.20
N VAL A 299 -9.84 14.58 15.37
CA VAL A 299 -9.85 15.50 16.53
C VAL A 299 -10.06 14.72 17.84
N LEU A 300 -11.10 13.89 17.90
CA LEU A 300 -11.42 13.12 19.10
C LEU A 300 -10.40 12.01 19.35
N GLY A 301 -9.84 11.43 18.29
CA GLY A 301 -8.76 10.44 18.37
C GLY A 301 -7.54 11.01 19.08
N ASN A 302 -7.09 12.19 18.67
CA ASN A 302 -5.95 12.86 19.28
C ASN A 302 -6.24 13.27 20.73
N LEU A 303 -7.41 13.84 21.00
CA LEU A 303 -7.81 14.20 22.37
C LEU A 303 -7.87 12.98 23.28
N ALA A 304 -8.52 11.90 22.84
CA ALA A 304 -8.67 10.69 23.65
C ALA A 304 -7.31 9.97 23.85
N SER A 305 -6.47 9.92 22.82
CA SER A 305 -5.12 9.38 22.92
C SER A 305 -4.29 10.17 23.94
N GLY A 306 -4.31 11.51 23.89
CA GLY A 306 -3.65 12.35 24.88
C GLY A 306 -4.19 12.13 26.31
N GLY A 307 -5.51 11.91 26.46
CA GLY A 307 -6.11 11.53 27.74
C GLY A 307 -5.58 10.19 28.26
N ILE A 308 -5.47 9.18 27.38
CA ILE A 308 -4.92 7.86 27.73
C ILE A 308 -3.44 7.98 28.12
N SER A 309 -2.65 8.76 27.37
CA SER A 309 -1.24 9.02 27.68
C SER A 309 -1.03 9.53 29.10
N SER A 310 -1.94 10.34 29.62
CA SER A 310 -1.83 10.90 30.96
C SER A 310 -1.81 9.84 32.09
N PHE A 311 -2.25 8.60 31.82
CA PHE A 311 -2.24 7.53 32.81
C PHE A 311 -0.87 6.90 33.02
N TYR A 312 -0.01 6.91 32.01
CA TYR A 312 1.28 6.23 32.09
C TYR A 312 2.49 7.19 31.97
N TYR A 313 2.29 8.45 31.60
CA TYR A 313 3.36 9.45 31.72
C TYR A 313 3.55 9.91 33.15
N PRO A 314 4.78 10.30 33.56
CA PRO A 314 5.06 10.82 34.89
C PRO A 314 4.20 12.05 35.22
N ASN A 315 3.87 12.24 36.49
CA ASN A 315 3.02 13.37 36.95
C ASN A 315 3.57 14.74 36.53
N SER A 316 4.88 14.89 36.39
CA SER A 316 5.52 16.09 35.88
C SER A 316 5.22 16.40 34.40
N ALA A 317 4.73 15.40 33.65
CA ALA A 317 4.36 15.51 32.24
C ALA A 317 2.84 15.50 32.04
N LYS A 318 2.03 15.39 33.11
CA LYS A 318 0.57 15.44 32.97
C LYS A 318 0.14 16.82 32.52
N HIS A 319 -0.65 16.79 31.45
CA HIS A 319 -1.14 17.99 30.79
C HIS A 319 -2.43 18.48 31.46
N ASP A 320 -2.54 19.79 31.63
CA ASP A 320 -3.82 20.43 31.87
C ASP A 320 -4.63 20.51 30.57
N VAL A 321 -5.87 20.99 30.65
CA VAL A 321 -6.75 21.10 29.46
C VAL A 321 -6.11 22.00 28.38
N GLN A 322 -5.43 23.08 28.80
CA GLN A 322 -4.77 24.01 27.90
C GLN A 322 -3.69 23.30 27.05
N THR A 323 -2.83 22.51 27.71
CA THR A 323 -1.78 21.75 27.04
C THR A 323 -2.36 20.70 26.08
N SER A 324 -3.50 20.09 26.43
CA SER A 324 -4.18 19.14 25.55
C SER A 324 -4.71 19.82 24.27
N VAL A 325 -5.25 21.03 24.38
CA VAL A 325 -5.69 21.83 23.23
C VAL A 325 -4.50 22.22 22.37
N ASP A 326 -3.41 22.72 22.97
CA ASP A 326 -2.20 23.12 22.26
C ASP A 326 -1.58 21.92 21.50
N ASN A 327 -1.51 20.74 22.11
CA ASN A 327 -1.07 19.52 21.47
C ASN A 327 -1.98 19.10 20.31
N THR A 328 -3.28 19.29 20.42
CA THR A 328 -4.22 19.02 19.32
C THR A 328 -3.98 19.96 18.14
N LEU A 329 -3.75 21.25 18.39
CA LEU A 329 -3.43 22.22 17.34
C LEU A 329 -2.10 21.89 16.64
N ILE A 330 -1.09 21.48 17.41
CA ILE A 330 0.19 21.02 16.88
C ILE A 330 -0.03 19.77 16.03
N GLY A 331 -0.80 18.79 16.49
CA GLY A 331 -1.12 17.58 15.73
C GLY A 331 -1.85 17.87 14.42
N VAL A 332 -2.74 18.85 14.38
CA VAL A 332 -3.39 19.33 13.14
C VAL A 332 -2.37 19.96 12.20
N ALA A 333 -1.43 20.75 12.71
CA ALA A 333 -0.38 21.36 11.88
C ALA A 333 0.58 20.29 11.33
N GLU A 334 1.01 19.34 12.14
CA GLU A 334 1.85 18.21 11.70
C GLU A 334 1.13 17.32 10.68
N GLY A 335 -0.14 17.02 10.93
CA GLY A 335 -0.98 16.30 9.98
C GLY A 335 -1.09 17.02 8.64
N SER A 336 -1.22 18.35 8.66
CA SER A 336 -1.27 19.18 7.44
C SER A 336 0.04 19.11 6.65
N ILE A 337 1.18 19.12 7.32
CA ILE A 337 2.49 18.92 6.69
C ILE A 337 2.56 17.51 6.09
N GLY A 338 2.14 16.50 6.84
CA GLY A 338 2.10 15.11 6.37
C GLY A 338 1.27 14.94 5.10
N THR A 339 0.05 15.51 5.06
CA THR A 339 -0.82 15.44 3.87
C THR A 339 -0.27 16.22 2.68
N LEU A 340 0.45 17.32 2.89
CA LEU A 340 1.18 18.02 1.83
C LEU A 340 2.28 17.13 1.25
N PHE A 341 3.07 16.44 2.09
CA PHE A 341 4.06 15.48 1.61
C PHE A 341 3.38 14.33 0.83
N GLN A 342 2.25 13.81 1.29
CA GLN A 342 1.49 12.79 0.58
C GLN A 342 1.05 13.27 -0.80
N GLU A 343 0.58 14.51 -0.90
CA GLU A 343 0.04 15.06 -2.15
C GLU A 343 1.13 15.38 -3.18
N PHE A 344 2.31 15.85 -2.76
CA PHE A 344 3.30 16.39 -3.70
C PHE A 344 4.55 15.52 -3.85
N LEU A 345 4.95 14.77 -2.84
CA LEU A 345 6.23 14.07 -2.81
C LEU A 345 6.08 12.56 -2.75
N LEU A 346 5.29 12.04 -1.79
CA LEU A 346 5.37 10.64 -1.39
C LEU A 346 4.91 9.68 -2.49
N ARG A 347 3.96 10.06 -3.35
CA ARG A 347 3.58 9.23 -4.48
C ARG A 347 4.76 8.86 -5.38
N HIS A 348 5.71 9.77 -5.58
CA HIS A 348 6.84 9.56 -6.48
C HIS A 348 7.84 8.53 -5.94
N VAL A 349 7.93 8.42 -4.64
CA VAL A 349 8.86 7.54 -3.92
C VAL A 349 8.17 6.33 -3.27
N THR A 350 6.84 6.21 -3.40
CA THR A 350 6.08 5.06 -2.90
C THR A 350 6.07 3.94 -3.93
N HIS A 351 6.42 2.73 -3.49
CA HIS A 351 6.27 1.49 -4.24
C HIS A 351 4.89 0.86 -3.97
N GLY A 352 4.38 0.06 -4.91
CA GLY A 352 3.06 -0.58 -4.78
C GLY A 352 1.87 0.34 -5.12
N VAL A 353 2.11 1.52 -5.72
CA VAL A 353 1.03 2.43 -6.13
C VAL A 353 0.36 1.89 -7.39
N PRO A 354 -0.98 1.71 -7.42
CA PRO A 354 -1.70 1.28 -8.61
C PRO A 354 -1.44 2.21 -9.81
N GLY A 355 -1.17 1.60 -10.99
CA GLY A 355 -0.93 2.35 -12.24
C GLY A 355 0.44 3.04 -12.35
N LYS A 356 1.34 2.79 -11.42
CA LYS A 356 2.75 3.18 -11.54
C LYS A 356 3.51 1.93 -12.00
N ASN A 357 3.96 1.92 -13.26
CA ASN A 357 4.86 0.87 -13.75
C ASN A 357 6.13 0.86 -12.89
N PRO A 358 6.69 -0.34 -12.61
CA PRO A 358 7.89 -0.48 -11.79
C PRO A 358 9.09 0.26 -12.39
#